data_40428d65c7518771c8444c5e97aade83
#
_entry.id   40428d65c7518771c8444c5e97aade83
#
_cell.length_a   1.000
_cell.length_b   1.000
_cell.length_c   1.000
_cell.angle_alpha   90.00
_cell.angle_beta   90.00
_cell.angle_gamma   90.00
#
_symmetry.space_group_name_H-M   'P 1'
#
loop_
_entity.id
_entity.type
_entity.pdbx_description
1 polymer ?
#
loop_
_entity_poly.entity_id
_entity_poly.type
_entity_poly.pdbx_seq_one_letter_code
_entity_poly.pdbx_strand_id
1 'polypeptide(L)' 'MNNNKLDCEDCGQFFFLKDKLDYDCVFQNGICSECLVKRVERGIEW' A
#
# COMPACT_ATOMS: atom_id res chain seq x y z
N MET A 1 6.84 -14.29 14.67
CA MET A 1 7.05 -14.24 14.24
C MET A 1 6.37 -14.02 13.17
N ASN A 2 5.65 -14.06 12.92
CA ASN A 2 5.08 -13.88 11.96
C ASN A 2 4.49 -12.73 11.82
N ASN A 3 4.84 -11.80 11.69
CA ASN A 3 4.39 -10.68 11.53
C ASN A 3 4.01 -10.51 10.18
N ASN A 4 3.09 -10.91 9.53
CA ASN A 4 2.63 -10.67 8.22
C ASN A 4 1.93 -9.35 8.22
N LYS A 5 2.64 -8.31 8.49
CA LYS A 5 2.05 -7.01 8.55
C LYS A 5 2.97 -6.05 7.82
N LEU A 6 2.44 -5.23 6.95
CA LEU A 6 3.23 -4.24 6.22
C LEU A 6 2.61 -2.87 6.47
N ASP A 7 3.41 -1.82 6.41
CA ASP A 7 2.87 -0.49 6.63
C ASP A 7 3.09 0.37 5.41
N CYS A 8 2.14 1.16 5.09
CA CYS A 8 2.21 2.06 3.95
C CYS A 8 3.19 3.18 4.28
N GLU A 9 4.10 3.47 3.38
CA GLU A 9 5.07 4.49 3.64
C GLU A 9 4.51 5.87 3.40
N ASP A 10 3.34 5.95 2.83
CA ASP A 10 2.77 7.24 2.52
C ASP A 10 1.81 7.68 3.61
N CYS A 11 0.82 6.90 3.94
CA CYS A 11 -0.14 7.28 4.95
C CYS A 11 0.17 6.65 6.31
N GLY A 12 1.04 5.70 6.35
CA GLY A 12 1.41 5.12 7.63
C GLY A 12 0.46 4.10 8.20
N GLN A 13 -0.44 3.60 7.40
CA GLN A 13 -1.39 2.64 7.91
C GLN A 13 -0.81 1.25 7.84
N PHE A 14 -1.26 0.36 8.71
CA PHE A 14 -0.78 -1.01 8.69
C PHE A 14 -1.79 -1.91 8.02
N PHE A 15 -1.32 -2.89 7.30
CA PHE A 15 -2.21 -3.82 6.62
C PHE A 15 -1.71 -5.24 6.91
N PHE A 16 -2.63 -6.15 7.10
CA PHE A 16 -2.26 -7.51 7.43
C PHE A 16 -2.60 -8.44 6.26
N LEU A 17 -2.22 -9.67 6.38
CA LEU A 17 -2.46 -10.61 5.31
C LEU A 17 -3.93 -10.75 4.97
N LYS A 18 -4.81 -10.51 5.90
CA LYS A 18 -6.21 -10.65 5.60
C LYS A 18 -6.61 -9.54 4.65
N ASP A 19 -5.88 -8.46 4.56
CA ASP A 19 -6.21 -7.40 3.63
C ASP A 19 -5.30 -7.64 2.44
N LYS A 20 -5.51 -8.73 1.72
CA LYS A 20 -4.61 -9.09 0.71
C LYS A 20 -4.38 -8.05 -0.33
N LEU A 21 -5.39 -7.36 -0.78
CA LEU A 21 -5.23 -6.35 -1.82
C LEU A 21 -4.27 -5.27 -1.37
N ASP A 22 -4.52 -4.70 -0.21
CA ASP A 22 -3.65 -3.64 0.26
C ASP A 22 -2.29 -4.20 0.66
N TYR A 23 -2.29 -5.36 1.27
CA TYR A 23 -1.04 -5.95 1.71
C TYR A 23 -0.14 -6.16 0.48
N ASP A 24 -0.71 -6.71 -0.58
CA ASP A 24 0.05 -6.95 -1.77
C ASP A 24 0.53 -5.65 -2.37
N CYS A 25 -0.30 -4.64 -2.37
CA CYS A 25 0.05 -3.36 -2.93
C CYS A 25 1.22 -2.76 -2.17
N VAL A 26 1.18 -2.82 -0.87
CA VAL A 26 2.26 -2.28 -0.07
C VAL A 26 3.53 -3.10 -0.29
N PHE A 27 3.36 -4.40 -0.43
CA PHE A 27 4.53 -5.26 -0.61
C PHE A 27 5.22 -4.93 -1.93
N GLN A 28 4.48 -4.66 -2.96
CA GLN A 28 5.09 -4.40 -4.24
C GLN A 28 5.42 -2.96 -4.49
N ASN A 29 4.65 -2.05 -3.99
CA ASN A 29 4.85 -0.64 -4.27
C ASN A 29 5.28 0.17 -3.05
N GLY A 30 5.16 -0.35 -1.89
CA GLY A 30 5.51 0.39 -0.69
C GLY A 30 4.40 1.24 -0.16
N ILE A 31 3.28 1.32 -0.86
CA ILE A 31 2.15 2.12 -0.42
C ILE A 31 0.89 1.34 -0.65
N CYS A 32 -0.16 1.67 0.05
CA CYS A 32 -1.39 0.92 -0.04
C CYS A 32 -2.12 1.27 -1.32
N SER A 33 -3.16 0.54 -1.62
CA SER A 33 -3.85 0.73 -2.88
C SER A 33 -4.47 2.11 -2.95
N GLU A 34 -4.94 2.64 -1.83
CA GLU A 34 -5.52 3.95 -1.86
C GLU A 34 -4.46 4.98 -2.20
N CYS A 35 -3.31 4.92 -1.60
CA CYS A 35 -2.25 5.84 -1.90
C CYS A 35 -1.74 5.63 -3.33
N LEU A 36 -1.75 4.39 -3.77
CA LEU A 36 -1.30 4.10 -5.11
C LEU A 36 -2.23 4.75 -6.13
N VAL A 37 -3.52 4.66 -5.89
CA VAL A 37 -4.49 5.25 -6.79
C VAL A 37 -4.31 6.76 -6.83
N LYS A 38 -4.11 7.37 -5.66
CA LYS A 38 -3.92 8.79 -5.62
C LYS A 38 -2.66 9.18 -6.36
N ARG A 39 -1.62 8.40 -6.23
CA ARG A 39 -0.38 8.71 -6.88
C ARG A 39 -0.54 8.60 -8.40
N VAL A 40 -1.26 7.60 -8.86
CA VAL A 40 -1.47 7.43 -10.26
C VAL A 40 -2.29 8.58 -10.80
N GLU A 41 -3.29 8.99 -10.06
CA GLU A 41 -4.11 10.08 -10.50
C GLU A 41 -3.32 11.35 -10.60
N ARG A 42 -2.41 11.58 -9.65
CA ARG A 42 -1.68 12.79 -9.70
C ARG A 42 -0.58 12.71 -10.72
N GLY A 43 -0.04 11.58 -10.98
CA GLY A 43 1.04 11.50 -11.87
C GLY A 43 0.63 11.26 -13.26
N ILE A 44 -0.66 11.30 -13.48
CA ILE A 44 -1.03 11.01 -14.71
C ILE A 44 -0.65 11.98 -15.67
N GLU A 45 -0.40 13.15 -15.31
CA GLU A 45 -0.08 14.01 -16.15
C GLU A 45 1.20 14.11 -16.41
N TRP A 46 2.03 13.41 -16.61
CA TRP A 46 3.36 13.71 -16.85
C TRP A 46 3.59 14.11 -18.29
#